data_69ba86a15f465a938209ff385bd2dd63
#
_entry.id   69ba86a15f465a938209ff385bd2dd63
#
_cell.length_a   1.000
_cell.length_b   1.000
_cell.length_c   1.000
_cell.angle_alpha   90.00
_cell.angle_beta   90.00
_cell.angle_gamma   90.00
#
_symmetry.space_group_name_H-M   'P 1'
#
loop_
_entity.id
_entity.type
_entity.pdbx_description
1 polymer ?
#
loop_
_entity_poly.entity_id
_entity_poly.type
_entity_poly.pdbx_seq_one_letter_code
_entity_poly.pdbx_strand_id
1 'polypeptide(L)'
;MMKKMELLAPAGDLEKLKIAVLYGADAVYFGGELFSLRAGAGNFSIEDIREGVAFAHMHGAKAYMALNIFAHNADIEPLREYLAKIREIPIDAFIVSDPGIILLIREQIPEAEIHLSTQSNMTNYVTAQFWHQMGVSRIVIARELTFPEIRTLRYEIPEEMELEAFVHGAMCISYSGRCLLSNFMTERDANRGMCAHPCRWKYHLMEEQRPGEYFPIEEDERGTYILNSRDLCMIEHIPELAEAGIVSAKIEGRMKSIFYVATIVSAYR
;
A
#
# COMPACT_ATOMS: atom_id res chain seq x y z
N MET A 1 2.57 29.05 0.18
CA MET A 1 2.63 28.13 1.35
C MET A 1 2.64 26.72 0.79
N MET A 2 3.63 25.89 1.14
CA MET A 2 3.58 24.47 0.79
C MET A 2 2.33 23.84 1.43
N LYS A 3 1.54 23.13 0.63
CA LYS A 3 0.37 22.38 1.12
C LYS A 3 0.90 21.33 2.11
N LYS A 4 0.30 21.22 3.28
CA LYS A 4 0.67 20.19 4.27
C LYS A 4 0.54 18.81 3.61
N MET A 5 1.59 17.99 3.68
CA MET A 5 1.56 16.61 3.21
C MET A 5 0.64 15.78 4.11
N GLU A 6 -0.26 15.00 3.51
CA GLU A 6 -1.12 14.06 4.21
C GLU A 6 -0.28 12.92 4.80
N LEU A 7 -0.49 12.59 6.07
CA LEU A 7 0.08 11.41 6.71
C LEU A 7 -0.92 10.28 6.68
N LEU A 8 -0.66 9.27 5.85
CA LEU A 8 -1.53 8.11 5.64
C LEU A 8 -1.01 6.89 6.42
N ALA A 9 -1.75 6.50 7.45
CA ALA A 9 -1.36 5.43 8.36
C ALA A 9 -2.06 4.09 8.07
N PRO A 10 -1.38 2.95 8.33
CA PRO A 10 -1.97 1.62 8.17
C PRO A 10 -2.90 1.26 9.33
N ALA A 11 -4.02 0.62 9.02
CA ALA A 11 -4.91 0.03 10.02
C ALA A 11 -5.17 -1.45 9.67
N GLY A 12 -4.66 -2.37 10.49
CA GLY A 12 -4.87 -3.80 10.32
C GLY A 12 -6.15 -4.31 10.99
N ASP A 13 -6.69 -3.54 11.92
CA ASP A 13 -7.94 -3.76 12.64
C ASP A 13 -8.48 -2.42 13.17
N LEU A 14 -9.69 -2.45 13.73
CA LEU A 14 -10.39 -1.26 14.21
C LEU A 14 -9.63 -0.53 15.35
N GLU A 15 -8.96 -1.26 16.24
CA GLU A 15 -8.19 -0.66 17.32
C GLU A 15 -6.98 0.12 16.78
N LYS A 16 -6.26 -0.45 15.81
CA LYS A 16 -5.14 0.22 15.15
C LYS A 16 -5.59 1.44 14.35
N LEU A 17 -6.79 1.39 13.74
CA LEU A 17 -7.39 2.55 13.08
C LEU A 17 -7.55 3.71 14.06
N LYS A 18 -8.20 3.44 15.20
CA LYS A 18 -8.43 4.46 16.23
C LYS A 18 -7.12 5.04 16.76
N ILE A 19 -6.14 4.17 17.03
CA ILE A 19 -4.82 4.61 17.48
C ILE A 19 -4.11 5.46 16.42
N ALA A 20 -4.12 5.06 15.15
CA ALA A 20 -3.51 5.86 14.08
C ALA A 20 -4.09 7.28 14.01
N VAL A 21 -5.41 7.41 14.08
CA VAL A 21 -6.11 8.70 14.08
C VAL A 21 -5.74 9.53 15.32
N LEU A 22 -5.81 8.93 16.52
CA LEU A 22 -5.49 9.61 17.78
C LEU A 22 -4.03 10.08 17.86
N TYR A 23 -3.11 9.38 17.19
CA TYR A 23 -1.70 9.76 17.13
C TYR A 23 -1.36 10.70 15.97
N GLY A 24 -2.37 11.16 15.22
CA GLY A 24 -2.27 12.30 14.32
C GLY A 24 -2.21 11.94 12.83
N ALA A 25 -2.62 10.75 12.43
CA ALA A 25 -2.82 10.46 11.01
C ALA A 25 -3.89 11.38 10.40
N ASP A 26 -3.62 11.93 9.22
CA ASP A 26 -4.60 12.71 8.45
C ASP A 26 -5.54 11.78 7.67
N ALA A 27 -5.08 10.56 7.38
CA ALA A 27 -5.87 9.52 6.76
C ALA A 27 -5.41 8.12 7.23
N VAL A 28 -6.32 7.15 7.17
CA VAL A 28 -6.04 5.75 7.48
C VAL A 28 -6.40 4.85 6.30
N TYR A 29 -5.63 3.79 6.05
CA TYR A 29 -6.01 2.79 5.07
C TYR A 29 -6.12 1.40 5.68
N PHE A 30 -7.14 0.68 5.29
CA PHE A 30 -7.50 -0.61 5.84
C PHE A 30 -7.98 -1.56 4.73
N GLY A 31 -8.16 -2.83 5.07
CA GLY A 31 -8.77 -3.83 4.18
C GLY A 31 -9.92 -4.53 4.87
N GLY A 32 -10.95 -4.84 4.13
CA GLY A 32 -12.00 -5.73 4.60
C GLY A 32 -11.52 -7.18 4.67
N GLU A 33 -12.36 -8.06 5.19
CA GLU A 33 -12.12 -9.52 5.26
C GLU A 33 -11.85 -10.13 3.88
N LEU A 34 -12.38 -9.51 2.83
CA LEU A 34 -12.25 -9.96 1.45
C LEU A 34 -11.51 -8.94 0.59
N PHE A 35 -10.86 -9.43 -0.49
CA PHE A 35 -10.32 -8.65 -1.61
C PHE A 35 -9.20 -7.66 -1.26
N SER A 36 -8.56 -7.77 -0.09
CA SER A 36 -7.39 -6.97 0.25
C SER A 36 -6.15 -7.83 0.46
N LEU A 37 -4.97 -7.29 0.11
CA LEU A 37 -3.71 -7.91 0.50
C LEU A 37 -3.50 -7.80 2.01
N ARG A 38 -2.90 -8.81 2.62
CA ARG A 38 -2.72 -9.00 4.08
C ARG A 38 -3.90 -9.74 4.72
N ALA A 39 -4.30 -10.88 4.14
CA ALA A 39 -5.32 -11.77 4.71
C ALA A 39 -5.02 -12.21 6.16
N GLY A 40 -3.75 -12.19 6.59
CA GLY A 40 -3.35 -12.46 7.98
C GLY A 40 -3.47 -11.26 8.94
N ALA A 41 -3.87 -10.07 8.48
CA ALA A 41 -4.28 -8.98 9.36
C ALA A 41 -5.65 -9.31 9.98
N GLY A 42 -6.01 -8.67 11.07
CA GLY A 42 -7.33 -8.83 11.70
C GLY A 42 -8.49 -8.55 10.74
N ASN A 43 -8.24 -7.71 9.73
CA ASN A 43 -9.19 -7.22 8.73
C ASN A 43 -10.51 -6.69 9.35
N PHE A 44 -11.30 -6.01 8.54
CA PHE A 44 -12.49 -5.32 9.03
C PHE A 44 -13.75 -6.06 8.58
N SER A 45 -14.63 -6.42 9.52
CA SER A 45 -16.01 -6.72 9.20
C SER A 45 -16.73 -5.48 8.63
N ILE A 46 -17.91 -5.64 8.07
CA ILE A 46 -18.68 -4.48 7.56
C ILE A 46 -19.04 -3.52 8.69
N GLU A 47 -19.31 -4.04 9.88
CA GLU A 47 -19.56 -3.26 11.09
C GLU A 47 -18.33 -2.48 11.52
N ASP A 48 -17.15 -3.11 11.52
CA ASP A 48 -15.89 -2.45 11.84
C ASP A 48 -15.56 -1.33 10.82
N ILE A 49 -15.86 -1.56 9.53
CA ILE A 49 -15.68 -0.54 8.49
C ILE A 49 -16.57 0.66 8.79
N ARG A 50 -17.84 0.45 9.10
CA ARG A 50 -18.79 1.52 9.42
C ARG A 50 -18.35 2.31 10.66
N GLU A 51 -17.95 1.61 11.72
CA GLU A 51 -17.47 2.22 12.95
C GLU A 51 -16.16 2.98 12.74
N GLY A 52 -15.20 2.35 12.02
CA GLY A 52 -13.89 2.93 11.74
C GLY A 52 -13.96 4.19 10.89
N VAL A 53 -14.77 4.19 9.83
CA VAL A 53 -15.01 5.37 8.97
C VAL A 53 -15.66 6.49 9.78
N ALA A 54 -16.70 6.20 10.56
CA ALA A 54 -17.35 7.18 11.40
C ALA A 54 -16.40 7.78 12.45
N PHE A 55 -15.55 6.95 13.06
CA PHE A 55 -14.54 7.40 14.02
C PHE A 55 -13.49 8.30 13.35
N ALA A 56 -12.97 7.92 12.19
CA ALA A 56 -12.01 8.73 11.44
C ALA A 56 -12.59 10.11 11.11
N HIS A 57 -13.78 10.15 10.53
CA HIS A 57 -14.48 11.40 10.19
C HIS A 57 -14.75 12.29 11.40
N MET A 58 -15.17 11.71 12.53
CA MET A 58 -15.40 12.46 13.78
C MET A 58 -14.13 13.19 14.26
N HIS A 59 -12.95 12.65 13.93
CA HIS A 59 -11.65 13.24 14.28
C HIS A 59 -11.01 14.02 13.11
N GLY A 60 -11.72 14.23 12.01
CA GLY A 60 -11.24 14.99 10.84
C GLY A 60 -10.24 14.24 9.97
N ALA A 61 -10.11 12.91 10.13
CA ALA A 61 -9.27 12.05 9.31
C ALA A 61 -10.10 11.38 8.21
N LYS A 62 -9.45 11.06 7.07
CA LYS A 62 -10.03 10.30 5.96
C LYS A 62 -9.84 8.79 6.15
N ALA A 63 -10.68 8.01 5.48
CA ALA A 63 -10.67 6.54 5.55
C ALA A 63 -10.65 5.92 4.15
N TYR A 64 -9.54 5.22 3.80
CA TYR A 64 -9.35 4.63 2.47
C TYR A 64 -9.39 3.11 2.54
N MET A 65 -10.17 2.50 1.67
CA MET A 65 -10.32 1.05 1.64
C MET A 65 -9.47 0.41 0.54
N ALA A 66 -8.67 -0.58 0.90
CA ALA A 66 -7.85 -1.33 -0.05
C ALA A 66 -8.63 -2.52 -0.62
N LEU A 67 -8.82 -2.52 -1.95
CA LEU A 67 -9.35 -3.60 -2.77
C LEU A 67 -8.29 -3.93 -3.84
N ASN A 68 -7.15 -4.43 -3.42
CA ASN A 68 -5.93 -4.45 -4.23
C ASN A 68 -5.32 -5.84 -4.44
N ILE A 69 -6.13 -6.89 -4.39
CA ILE A 69 -5.72 -8.23 -4.85
C ILE A 69 -5.65 -8.29 -6.39
N PHE A 70 -4.97 -9.27 -6.92
CA PHE A 70 -5.19 -9.72 -8.30
C PHE A 70 -6.44 -10.59 -8.33
N ALA A 71 -7.54 -10.02 -8.86
CA ALA A 71 -8.82 -10.72 -8.92
C ALA A 71 -8.80 -11.80 -10.03
N HIS A 72 -9.34 -12.96 -9.69
CA HIS A 72 -9.64 -14.03 -10.64
C HIS A 72 -11.13 -14.02 -10.96
N ASN A 73 -11.54 -14.71 -12.03
CA ASN A 73 -12.94 -14.75 -12.43
C ASN A 73 -13.90 -15.19 -11.31
N ALA A 74 -13.43 -16.08 -10.42
CA ALA A 74 -14.21 -16.53 -9.28
C ALA A 74 -14.44 -15.47 -8.19
N ASP A 75 -13.64 -14.39 -8.20
CA ASP A 75 -13.73 -13.30 -7.22
C ASP A 75 -14.75 -12.22 -7.67
N ILE A 76 -15.18 -12.21 -8.94
CA ILE A 76 -15.96 -11.11 -9.54
C ILE A 76 -17.35 -10.99 -8.90
N GLU A 77 -18.15 -12.05 -8.90
CA GLU A 77 -19.49 -11.98 -8.31
C GLU A 77 -19.47 -11.76 -6.79
N PRO A 78 -18.61 -12.46 -6.00
CA PRO A 78 -18.44 -12.12 -4.58
C PRO A 78 -18.03 -10.66 -4.34
N LEU A 79 -17.20 -10.07 -5.23
CA LEU A 79 -16.84 -8.66 -5.12
C LEU A 79 -18.03 -7.71 -5.39
N ARG A 80 -18.89 -8.02 -6.39
CA ARG A 80 -20.13 -7.27 -6.65
C ARG A 80 -21.03 -7.24 -5.41
N GLU A 81 -21.25 -8.41 -4.81
CA GLU A 81 -22.06 -8.52 -3.60
C GLU A 81 -21.45 -7.76 -2.42
N TYR A 82 -20.12 -7.78 -2.31
CA TYR A 82 -19.42 -7.06 -1.26
C TYR A 82 -19.54 -5.54 -1.44
N LEU A 83 -19.31 -5.03 -2.65
CA LEU A 83 -19.49 -3.60 -2.98
C LEU A 83 -20.90 -3.11 -2.69
N ALA A 84 -21.92 -3.92 -3.03
CA ALA A 84 -23.33 -3.59 -2.73
C ALA A 84 -23.59 -3.44 -1.22
N LYS A 85 -22.87 -4.19 -0.36
CA LYS A 85 -23.01 -4.10 1.10
C LYS A 85 -22.34 -2.86 1.72
N ILE A 86 -21.26 -2.38 1.09
CA ILE A 86 -20.45 -1.26 1.63
C ILE A 86 -20.77 0.09 0.96
N ARG A 87 -21.55 0.13 -0.12
CA ARG A 87 -21.80 1.35 -0.90
C ARG A 87 -22.39 2.51 -0.10
N GLU A 88 -23.13 2.22 0.98
CA GLU A 88 -23.74 3.23 1.85
C GLU A 88 -22.78 3.74 2.95
N ILE A 89 -21.56 3.16 3.03
CA ILE A 89 -20.55 3.62 3.98
C ILE A 89 -19.75 4.73 3.30
N PRO A 90 -19.60 5.91 3.89
CA PRO A 90 -18.91 7.04 3.26
C PRO A 90 -17.39 6.87 3.29
N ILE A 91 -16.90 5.85 2.57
CA ILE A 91 -15.46 5.60 2.36
C ILE A 91 -14.93 6.69 1.44
N ASP A 92 -13.86 7.39 1.86
CA ASP A 92 -13.34 8.53 1.11
C ASP A 92 -12.65 8.14 -0.21
N ALA A 93 -12.00 6.97 -0.27
CA ALA A 93 -11.42 6.47 -1.51
C ALA A 93 -11.17 4.95 -1.46
N PHE A 94 -11.06 4.34 -2.64
CA PHE A 94 -10.67 2.94 -2.81
C PHE A 94 -9.27 2.83 -3.41
N ILE A 95 -8.39 2.05 -2.75
CA ILE A 95 -7.02 1.78 -3.22
C ILE A 95 -7.06 0.48 -4.03
N VAL A 96 -6.92 0.58 -5.36
CA VAL A 96 -7.16 -0.52 -6.30
C VAL A 96 -5.97 -0.71 -7.24
N SER A 97 -5.69 -1.94 -7.66
CA SER A 97 -4.63 -2.26 -8.63
C SER A 97 -5.15 -2.86 -9.93
N ASP A 98 -6.34 -3.45 -9.90
CA ASP A 98 -6.93 -4.19 -11.01
C ASP A 98 -7.93 -3.30 -11.77
N PRO A 99 -7.76 -3.12 -13.12
CA PRO A 99 -8.69 -2.32 -13.92
C PRO A 99 -10.14 -2.83 -13.89
N GLY A 100 -10.32 -4.15 -13.82
CA GLY A 100 -11.66 -4.76 -13.72
C GLY A 100 -12.35 -4.39 -12.42
N ILE A 101 -11.61 -4.38 -11.29
CA ILE A 101 -12.14 -3.94 -10.00
C ILE A 101 -12.52 -2.45 -10.06
N ILE A 102 -11.73 -1.60 -10.71
CA ILE A 102 -12.06 -0.17 -10.90
C ILE A 102 -13.41 -0.02 -11.64
N LEU A 103 -13.61 -0.79 -12.70
CA LEU A 103 -14.88 -0.76 -13.44
C LEU A 103 -16.06 -1.20 -12.57
N LEU A 104 -15.89 -2.26 -11.76
CA LEU A 104 -16.95 -2.74 -10.85
C LEU A 104 -17.28 -1.72 -9.75
N ILE A 105 -16.28 -1.04 -9.19
CA ILE A 105 -16.51 0.01 -8.20
C ILE A 105 -17.33 1.13 -8.82
N ARG A 106 -16.98 1.59 -10.03
CA ARG A 106 -17.72 2.67 -10.73
C ARG A 106 -19.13 2.29 -11.12
N GLU A 107 -19.35 1.02 -11.43
CA GLU A 107 -20.69 0.50 -11.71
C GLU A 107 -21.58 0.57 -10.46
N GLN A 108 -21.04 0.27 -9.28
CA GLN A 108 -21.78 0.17 -8.02
C GLN A 108 -21.78 1.47 -7.20
N ILE A 109 -20.71 2.25 -7.29
CA ILE A 109 -20.44 3.48 -6.52
C ILE A 109 -19.84 4.49 -7.50
N PRO A 110 -20.62 5.12 -8.39
CA PRO A 110 -20.12 5.96 -9.48
C PRO A 110 -19.27 7.16 -9.02
N GLU A 111 -19.54 7.67 -7.81
CA GLU A 111 -18.86 8.81 -7.20
C GLU A 111 -17.57 8.43 -6.46
N ALA A 112 -17.23 7.13 -6.40
CA ALA A 112 -16.08 6.65 -5.65
C ALA A 112 -14.77 7.25 -6.16
N GLU A 113 -13.99 7.82 -5.23
CA GLU A 113 -12.62 8.24 -5.52
C GLU A 113 -11.70 7.00 -5.61
N ILE A 114 -10.86 6.97 -6.65
CA ILE A 114 -9.96 5.83 -6.92
C ILE A 114 -8.52 6.26 -6.78
N HIS A 115 -7.81 5.60 -5.86
CA HIS A 115 -6.37 5.68 -5.72
C HIS A 115 -5.71 4.44 -6.33
N LEU A 116 -4.78 4.63 -7.27
CA LEU A 116 -4.06 3.52 -7.88
C LEU A 116 -3.04 2.94 -6.89
N SER A 117 -3.17 1.66 -6.59
CA SER A 117 -2.23 0.96 -5.70
C SER A 117 -0.82 0.86 -6.31
N THR A 118 0.20 0.90 -5.46
CA THR A 118 1.60 0.64 -5.86
C THR A 118 1.79 -0.70 -6.58
N GLN A 119 0.87 -1.64 -6.44
CA GLN A 119 0.90 -2.93 -7.12
C GLN A 119 0.61 -2.85 -8.62
N SER A 120 0.10 -1.74 -9.10
CA SER A 120 0.04 -1.44 -10.54
C SER A 120 1.41 -1.16 -11.13
N ASN A 121 2.45 -1.00 -10.28
CA ASN A 121 3.86 -0.80 -10.65
C ASN A 121 4.03 0.38 -11.62
N MET A 122 3.36 1.49 -11.34
CA MET A 122 3.43 2.69 -12.15
C MET A 122 4.79 3.38 -11.95
N THR A 123 5.56 3.49 -13.04
CA THR A 123 6.93 4.02 -13.05
C THR A 123 7.17 5.15 -14.06
N ASN A 124 6.18 5.52 -14.87
CA ASN A 124 6.35 6.56 -15.89
C ASN A 124 5.09 7.40 -16.09
N TYR A 125 5.28 8.62 -16.58
CA TYR A 125 4.21 9.61 -16.72
C TYR A 125 3.15 9.24 -17.79
N VAL A 126 3.52 8.51 -18.84
CA VAL A 126 2.55 8.07 -19.87
C VAL A 126 1.53 7.10 -19.27
N THR A 127 2.00 6.17 -18.43
CA THR A 127 1.11 5.28 -17.67
C THR A 127 0.26 6.07 -16.66
N ALA A 128 0.82 7.09 -16.01
CA ALA A 128 0.07 7.95 -15.10
C ALA A 128 -1.05 8.72 -15.85
N GLN A 129 -0.75 9.28 -17.01
CA GLN A 129 -1.74 9.95 -17.85
C GLN A 129 -2.87 9.01 -18.31
N PHE A 130 -2.54 7.77 -18.67
CA PHE A 130 -3.55 6.75 -18.96
C PHE A 130 -4.51 6.54 -17.76
N TRP A 131 -3.96 6.36 -16.55
CA TRP A 131 -4.78 6.18 -15.37
C TRP A 131 -5.62 7.41 -15.04
N HIS A 132 -5.09 8.61 -15.27
CA HIS A 132 -5.85 9.85 -15.12
C HIS A 132 -7.06 9.89 -16.07
N GLN A 133 -6.87 9.53 -17.34
CA GLN A 133 -7.96 9.43 -18.32
C GLN A 133 -9.01 8.38 -17.91
N MET A 134 -8.57 7.33 -17.19
CA MET A 134 -9.46 6.35 -16.57
C MET A 134 -10.10 6.88 -15.27
N GLY A 135 -9.87 8.15 -14.90
CA GLY A 135 -10.45 8.86 -13.75
C GLY A 135 -9.85 8.49 -12.40
N VAL A 136 -8.65 7.95 -12.36
CA VAL A 136 -7.88 7.80 -11.11
C VAL A 136 -7.43 9.18 -10.67
N SER A 137 -7.66 9.52 -9.39
CA SER A 137 -7.34 10.83 -8.80
C SER A 137 -5.97 10.87 -8.14
N ARG A 138 -5.49 9.72 -7.62
CA ARG A 138 -4.20 9.60 -6.91
C ARG A 138 -3.48 8.32 -7.32
N ILE A 139 -2.15 8.41 -7.42
CA ILE A 139 -1.29 7.25 -7.68
C ILE A 139 -0.33 7.03 -6.52
N VAL A 140 -0.33 5.81 -5.96
CA VAL A 140 0.73 5.34 -5.09
C VAL A 140 1.89 4.87 -5.97
N ILE A 141 2.91 5.70 -6.11
CA ILE A 141 4.03 5.44 -7.02
C ILE A 141 4.82 4.17 -6.63
N ALA A 142 5.50 3.58 -7.61
CA ALA A 142 6.42 2.48 -7.34
C ALA A 142 7.60 2.96 -6.48
N ARG A 143 8.06 2.08 -5.57
CA ARG A 143 9.13 2.40 -4.61
C ARG A 143 10.52 2.41 -5.23
N GLU A 144 10.60 1.98 -6.46
CA GLU A 144 11.81 1.91 -7.29
C GLU A 144 12.17 3.26 -7.94
N LEU A 145 11.26 4.25 -7.88
CA LEU A 145 11.49 5.58 -8.47
C LEU A 145 12.45 6.41 -7.63
N THR A 146 13.43 7.02 -8.30
CA THR A 146 14.34 8.01 -7.73
C THR A 146 13.70 9.41 -7.67
N PHE A 147 14.25 10.32 -6.86
CA PHE A 147 13.76 11.70 -6.78
C PHE A 147 13.73 12.44 -8.13
N PRO A 148 14.75 12.34 -9.01
CA PRO A 148 14.67 12.92 -10.35
C PRO A 148 13.51 12.38 -11.18
N GLU A 149 13.24 11.08 -11.13
CA GLU A 149 12.12 10.45 -11.84
C GLU A 149 10.77 10.91 -11.29
N ILE A 150 10.63 11.04 -9.96
CA ILE A 150 9.41 11.57 -9.33
C ILE A 150 9.16 13.03 -9.77
N ARG A 151 10.19 13.88 -9.83
CA ARG A 151 10.06 15.26 -10.30
C ARG A 151 9.63 15.30 -11.77
N THR A 152 10.24 14.46 -12.62
CA THR A 152 9.85 14.34 -14.04
C THR A 152 8.40 13.88 -14.15
N LEU A 153 8.01 12.86 -13.40
CA LEU A 153 6.65 12.37 -13.34
C LEU A 153 5.67 13.49 -12.96
N ARG A 154 5.95 14.24 -11.88
CA ARG A 154 5.10 15.35 -11.42
C ARG A 154 4.95 16.46 -12.48
N TYR A 155 6.02 16.79 -13.19
CA TYR A 155 6.00 17.81 -14.23
C TYR A 155 5.13 17.44 -15.44
N GLU A 156 5.10 16.16 -15.81
CA GLU A 156 4.44 15.64 -17.03
C GLU A 156 2.98 15.22 -16.84
N ILE A 157 2.48 15.18 -15.59
CA ILE A 157 1.09 14.79 -15.30
C ILE A 157 0.25 16.01 -14.88
N PRO A 158 -1.11 15.97 -15.04
CA PRO A 158 -1.99 17.04 -14.62
C PRO A 158 -1.83 17.39 -13.12
N GLU A 159 -2.01 18.68 -12.78
CA GLU A 159 -1.83 19.16 -11.41
C GLU A 159 -2.82 18.53 -10.43
N GLU A 160 -4.03 18.26 -10.88
CA GLU A 160 -5.10 17.62 -10.12
C GLU A 160 -4.83 16.14 -9.80
N MET A 161 -3.89 15.49 -10.53
CA MET A 161 -3.51 14.12 -10.24
C MET A 161 -2.51 14.07 -9.09
N GLU A 162 -2.91 13.48 -7.98
CA GLU A 162 -2.10 13.41 -6.77
C GLU A 162 -1.08 12.26 -6.79
N LEU A 163 0.09 12.50 -6.20
CA LEU A 163 1.13 11.48 -6.02
C LEU A 163 1.27 11.14 -4.53
N GLU A 164 1.26 9.85 -4.23
CA GLU A 164 1.47 9.27 -2.90
C GLU A 164 2.71 8.37 -2.93
N ALA A 165 3.55 8.43 -1.90
CA ALA A 165 4.73 7.59 -1.77
C ALA A 165 4.77 6.86 -0.43
N PHE A 166 5.28 5.62 -0.42
CA PHE A 166 5.65 4.97 0.84
C PHE A 166 6.87 5.66 1.45
N VAL A 167 6.78 5.94 2.75
CA VAL A 167 7.85 6.63 3.50
C VAL A 167 8.43 5.79 4.63
N HIS A 168 7.72 4.73 5.07
CA HIS A 168 8.18 3.90 6.17
C HIS A 168 7.68 2.47 6.07
N GLY A 169 8.49 1.52 6.56
CA GLY A 169 8.11 0.13 6.78
C GLY A 169 8.64 -0.85 5.74
N ALA A 170 8.05 -2.02 5.72
CA ALA A 170 8.56 -3.16 4.99
C ALA A 170 8.65 -2.95 3.47
N MET A 171 9.84 -3.18 2.91
CA MET A 171 10.08 -3.23 1.45
C MET A 171 9.89 -4.65 0.90
N CYS A 172 9.41 -4.76 -0.34
CA CYS A 172 9.47 -6.01 -1.10
C CYS A 172 10.81 -6.13 -1.81
N ILE A 173 11.31 -7.36 -1.98
CA ILE A 173 12.53 -7.65 -2.77
C ILE A 173 12.29 -7.47 -4.28
N SER A 174 11.05 -7.44 -4.72
CA SER A 174 10.64 -7.24 -6.09
C SER A 174 9.59 -6.13 -6.18
N TYR A 175 9.23 -5.72 -7.39
CA TYR A 175 8.08 -4.86 -7.59
C TYR A 175 6.86 -5.36 -6.80
N SER A 176 6.13 -4.45 -6.18
CA SER A 176 5.00 -4.77 -5.31
C SER A 176 3.97 -5.65 -6.04
N GLY A 177 3.60 -6.79 -5.43
CA GLY A 177 2.65 -7.73 -5.99
C GLY A 177 3.17 -8.61 -7.14
N ARG A 178 4.46 -8.56 -7.51
CA ARG A 178 5.04 -9.36 -8.61
C ARG A 178 5.95 -10.51 -8.17
N CYS A 179 6.07 -10.73 -6.87
CA CYS A 179 6.92 -11.78 -6.32
C CYS A 179 6.21 -13.13 -6.28
N LEU A 180 6.84 -14.16 -6.84
CA LEU A 180 6.38 -15.55 -6.79
C LEU A 180 7.07 -16.38 -5.71
N LEU A 181 8.06 -15.81 -4.99
CA LEU A 181 8.89 -16.56 -4.04
C LEU A 181 8.06 -17.19 -2.91
N SER A 182 7.04 -16.50 -2.41
CA SER A 182 6.17 -17.03 -1.36
C SER A 182 5.36 -18.24 -1.86
N ASN A 183 4.81 -18.15 -3.07
CA ASN A 183 4.08 -19.28 -3.67
C ASN A 183 5.03 -20.47 -3.90
N PHE A 184 6.20 -20.24 -4.50
CA PHE A 184 7.19 -21.28 -4.77
C PHE A 184 7.67 -22.00 -3.50
N MET A 185 7.92 -21.27 -2.41
CA MET A 185 8.49 -21.84 -1.18
C MET A 185 7.46 -22.40 -0.19
N THR A 186 6.22 -21.92 -0.24
CA THR A 186 5.23 -22.22 0.83
C THR A 186 3.82 -22.46 0.30
N GLU A 187 3.62 -22.47 -1.01
CA GLU A 187 2.30 -22.56 -1.66
C GLU A 187 1.32 -21.45 -1.26
N ARG A 188 1.86 -20.34 -0.70
CA ARG A 188 1.07 -19.18 -0.26
C ARG A 188 1.23 -18.05 -1.25
N ASP A 189 0.11 -17.67 -1.87
CA ASP A 189 0.10 -16.69 -2.94
C ASP A 189 0.18 -15.25 -2.39
N ALA A 190 1.32 -14.60 -2.61
CA ALA A 190 1.57 -13.24 -2.17
C ALA A 190 0.63 -12.23 -2.84
N ASN A 191 0.20 -12.49 -4.08
CA ASN A 191 -0.66 -11.62 -4.87
C ASN A 191 -2.14 -11.69 -4.44
N ARG A 192 -2.46 -12.66 -3.59
CA ARG A 192 -3.77 -12.84 -2.98
C ARG A 192 -3.77 -12.58 -1.46
N GLY A 193 -2.77 -11.89 -0.96
CA GLY A 193 -2.69 -11.48 0.44
C GLY A 193 -2.02 -12.47 1.40
N MET A 194 -1.56 -13.63 0.92
CA MET A 194 -1.03 -14.70 1.77
C MET A 194 0.51 -14.76 1.81
N CYS A 195 1.20 -13.64 1.58
CA CYS A 195 2.66 -13.61 1.57
C CYS A 195 3.27 -14.14 2.88
N ALA A 196 4.10 -15.18 2.79
CA ALA A 196 4.83 -15.75 3.92
C ALA A 196 6.10 -14.96 4.29
N HIS A 197 6.42 -13.92 3.53
CA HIS A 197 7.64 -13.10 3.68
C HIS A 197 8.95 -13.90 3.59
N PRO A 198 9.13 -14.86 2.66
CA PRO A 198 10.35 -15.65 2.59
C PRO A 198 11.59 -14.80 2.33
N CYS A 199 11.46 -13.65 1.67
CA CYS A 199 12.57 -12.71 1.46
C CYS A 199 13.14 -12.13 2.77
N ARG A 200 12.52 -12.37 3.93
CA ARG A 200 12.97 -11.91 5.25
C ARG A 200 13.49 -13.05 6.14
N TRP A 201 13.51 -14.28 5.64
CA TRP A 201 14.10 -15.40 6.32
C TRP A 201 15.62 -15.34 6.20
N LYS A 202 16.30 -15.96 7.14
CA LYS A 202 17.76 -16.13 7.05
C LYS A 202 18.10 -17.26 6.10
N TYR A 203 18.96 -16.98 5.14
CA TYR A 203 19.44 -17.96 4.17
C TYR A 203 20.95 -18.05 4.18
N HIS A 204 21.45 -19.21 3.74
CA HIS A 204 22.83 -19.40 3.39
C HIS A 204 22.88 -20.00 1.98
N LEU A 205 23.79 -19.53 1.16
CA LEU A 205 24.08 -20.18 -0.10
C LEU A 205 24.99 -21.35 0.15
N MET A 206 24.69 -22.47 -0.50
CA MET A 206 25.56 -23.64 -0.56
C MET A 206 25.78 -23.97 -2.04
N GLU A 207 27.03 -24.11 -2.45
CA GLU A 207 27.40 -24.50 -3.79
C GLU A 207 27.41 -26.01 -3.85
N GLU A 208 26.83 -26.61 -4.93
CA GLU A 208 26.60 -28.05 -5.04
C GLU A 208 27.89 -28.88 -4.94
N GLN A 209 29.01 -28.34 -5.46
CA GLN A 209 30.32 -29.02 -5.43
C GLN A 209 31.06 -28.84 -4.09
N ARG A 210 30.52 -28.01 -3.18
CA ARG A 210 31.08 -27.77 -1.84
C ARG A 210 30.02 -27.98 -0.75
N PRO A 211 29.51 -29.19 -0.60
CA PRO A 211 28.49 -29.50 0.38
C PRO A 211 29.01 -29.28 1.80
N GLY A 212 28.22 -28.56 2.62
CA GLY A 212 28.57 -28.23 4.00
C GLY A 212 29.29 -26.91 4.20
N GLU A 213 29.68 -26.23 3.12
CA GLU A 213 30.13 -24.83 3.19
C GLU A 213 28.94 -23.89 2.99
N TYR A 214 28.67 -23.03 3.99
CA TYR A 214 27.56 -22.11 3.99
C TYR A 214 28.07 -20.68 3.85
N PHE A 215 27.63 -19.98 2.79
CA PHE A 215 27.96 -18.59 2.54
C PHE A 215 26.81 -17.72 3.01
N PRO A 216 27.02 -16.82 4.00
CA PRO A 216 25.98 -15.90 4.44
C PRO A 216 25.59 -14.96 3.30
N ILE A 217 24.34 -14.56 3.29
CA ILE A 217 23.81 -13.59 2.33
C ILE A 217 23.58 -12.29 3.11
N GLU A 218 24.29 -11.23 2.74
CA GLU A 218 24.26 -9.93 3.39
C GLU A 218 23.99 -8.82 2.36
N GLU A 219 23.56 -7.66 2.84
CA GLU A 219 23.33 -6.45 2.03
C GLU A 219 24.26 -5.34 2.50
N ASP A 220 24.90 -4.64 1.56
CA ASP A 220 25.66 -3.43 1.82
C ASP A 220 25.25 -2.29 0.88
N GLU A 221 25.92 -1.12 0.99
CA GLU A 221 25.63 0.08 0.19
C GLU A 221 25.84 -0.09 -1.33
N ARG A 222 26.34 -1.22 -1.81
CA ARG A 222 26.71 -1.50 -3.20
C ARG A 222 25.81 -2.49 -3.92
N GLY A 223 24.93 -3.18 -3.19
CA GLY A 223 23.99 -4.14 -3.79
C GLY A 223 23.31 -5.06 -2.79
N THR A 224 22.22 -5.67 -3.26
CA THR A 224 21.44 -6.63 -2.48
C THR A 224 22.09 -8.02 -2.57
N TYR A 225 22.53 -8.51 -1.45
CA TYR A 225 23.05 -9.86 -1.29
C TYR A 225 21.92 -10.81 -0.88
N ILE A 226 20.95 -10.91 -1.73
CA ILE A 226 19.76 -11.77 -1.71
C ILE A 226 19.03 -11.90 -0.36
N LEU A 227 17.80 -11.40 -0.32
CA LEU A 227 16.66 -11.73 0.52
C LEU A 227 16.48 -10.99 1.87
N ASN A 228 17.32 -10.09 2.28
CA ASN A 228 17.07 -9.34 3.53
C ASN A 228 16.91 -7.84 3.29
N SER A 229 15.80 -7.41 2.66
CA SER A 229 15.52 -5.97 2.52
C SER A 229 15.28 -5.33 3.89
N ARG A 230 15.99 -4.25 4.18
CA ARG A 230 15.73 -3.40 5.35
C ARG A 230 14.38 -2.71 5.21
N ASP A 231 13.79 -2.31 6.33
CA ASP A 231 12.60 -1.48 6.31
C ASP A 231 12.96 -0.07 5.81
N LEU A 232 12.10 0.48 4.96
CA LEU A 232 12.23 1.85 4.46
C LEU A 232 12.10 2.83 5.63
N CYS A 233 12.91 3.89 5.65
CA CYS A 233 12.77 5.03 6.54
C CYS A 233 13.15 6.32 5.79
N MET A 234 12.16 7.14 5.46
CA MET A 234 12.31 8.39 4.69
C MET A 234 12.10 9.64 5.55
N ILE A 235 12.21 9.51 6.88
CA ILE A 235 11.89 10.63 7.79
C ILE A 235 12.76 11.85 7.53
N GLU A 236 14.03 11.66 7.19
CA GLU A 236 14.95 12.75 6.86
C GLU A 236 14.72 13.35 5.47
N HIS A 237 13.96 12.66 4.61
CA HIS A 237 13.70 13.02 3.21
C HIS A 237 12.27 13.55 2.95
N ILE A 238 11.49 13.81 4.00
CA ILE A 238 10.13 14.36 3.86
C ILE A 238 10.11 15.70 3.11
N PRO A 239 11.06 16.65 3.36
CA PRO A 239 11.09 17.89 2.58
C PRO A 239 11.33 17.66 1.08
N GLU A 240 12.26 16.77 0.72
CA GLU A 240 12.58 16.46 -0.68
C GLU A 240 11.40 15.77 -1.39
N LEU A 241 10.65 14.89 -0.69
CA LEU A 241 9.42 14.29 -1.22
C LEU A 241 8.36 15.35 -1.50
N ALA A 242 8.17 16.30 -0.58
CA ALA A 242 7.22 17.40 -0.77
C ALA A 242 7.63 18.30 -1.96
N GLU A 243 8.92 18.64 -2.09
CA GLU A 243 9.46 19.38 -3.21
C GLU A 243 9.34 18.62 -4.55
N ALA A 244 9.43 17.30 -4.50
CA ALA A 244 9.22 16.44 -5.67
C ALA A 244 7.73 16.32 -6.07
N GLY A 245 6.80 16.88 -5.27
CA GLY A 245 5.37 16.92 -5.55
C GLY A 245 4.56 15.76 -4.95
N ILE A 246 5.12 15.03 -3.98
CA ILE A 246 4.36 14.05 -3.19
C ILE A 246 3.46 14.79 -2.21
N VAL A 247 2.17 14.46 -2.22
CA VAL A 247 1.16 15.08 -1.35
C VAL A 247 0.67 14.17 -0.23
N SER A 248 0.98 12.88 -0.29
CA SER A 248 0.61 11.89 0.73
C SER A 248 1.79 10.98 1.06
N ALA A 249 2.14 10.94 2.34
CA ALA A 249 3.20 10.11 2.93
C ALA A 249 2.57 8.85 3.56
N LYS A 250 2.77 7.70 2.92
CA LYS A 250 2.16 6.43 3.33
C LYS A 250 3.10 5.59 4.17
N ILE A 251 2.61 5.17 5.32
CA ILE A 251 3.30 4.21 6.20
C ILE A 251 2.83 2.79 5.86
N GLU A 252 3.76 1.85 5.65
CA GLU A 252 3.45 0.42 5.57
C GLU A 252 3.41 -0.18 6.98
N GLY A 253 2.46 -1.08 7.27
CA GLY A 253 2.42 -1.72 8.58
C GLY A 253 1.08 -2.32 9.02
N ARG A 254 0.15 -2.69 8.14
CA ARG A 254 -1.13 -3.30 8.55
C ARG A 254 -0.99 -4.55 9.43
N MET A 255 0.12 -5.29 9.25
CA MET A 255 0.46 -6.48 10.05
C MET A 255 1.25 -6.15 11.33
N LYS A 256 1.63 -4.90 11.53
CA LYS A 256 2.45 -4.48 12.68
C LYS A 256 1.60 -4.30 13.93
N SER A 257 2.27 -4.20 15.09
CA SER A 257 1.62 -3.99 16.39
C SER A 257 1.02 -2.58 16.53
N ILE A 258 0.12 -2.40 17.49
CA ILE A 258 -0.43 -1.10 17.88
C ILE A 258 0.70 -0.13 18.28
N PHE A 259 1.67 -0.62 19.04
CA PHE A 259 2.84 0.18 19.47
C PHE A 259 3.63 0.72 18.27
N TYR A 260 3.85 -0.11 17.23
CA TYR A 260 4.48 0.34 15.99
C TYR A 260 3.66 1.47 15.33
N VAL A 261 2.35 1.28 15.17
CA VAL A 261 1.49 2.28 14.53
C VAL A 261 1.54 3.60 15.30
N ALA A 262 1.35 3.57 16.61
CA ALA A 262 1.41 4.75 17.47
C ALA A 262 2.75 5.48 17.35
N THR A 263 3.87 4.74 17.47
CA THR A 263 5.22 5.32 17.46
C THR A 263 5.55 5.93 16.09
N ILE A 264 5.30 5.20 14.99
CA ILE A 264 5.68 5.69 13.66
C ILE A 264 4.79 6.85 13.22
N VAL A 265 3.47 6.78 13.45
CA VAL A 265 2.58 7.91 13.15
C VAL A 265 3.00 9.16 13.92
N SER A 266 3.30 9.02 15.22
CA SER A 266 3.78 10.12 16.06
C SER A 266 5.11 10.73 15.57
N ALA A 267 6.02 9.90 15.07
CA ALA A 267 7.34 10.35 14.59
C ALA A 267 7.25 11.13 13.27
N TYR A 268 6.29 10.80 12.41
CA TYR A 268 6.08 11.50 11.12
C TYR A 268 5.14 12.70 11.25
N ARG A 269 4.42 12.83 12.39
CA ARG A 269 3.53 13.95 12.69
C ARG A 269 4.28 15.17 13.19
#